data_fe151b55f1631535da5a6c5636521cd2
#
_entry.id   fe151b55f1631535da5a6c5636521cd2
#
_cell.length_a   1.000
_cell.length_b   1.000
_cell.length_c   1.000
_cell.angle_alpha   90.00
_cell.angle_beta   90.00
_cell.angle_gamma   90.00
#
_symmetry.space_group_name_H-M   'P 1'
#
loop_
_entity.id
_entity.type
_entity.pdbx_description
1 polymer ?
#
loop_
_entity_poly.entity_id
_entity_poly.type
_entity_poly.pdbx_seq_one_letter_code
_entity_poly.pdbx_strand_id
1 'polypeptide(L)'
;QATQEGAPQIHENAASNIVMDWSCGVADATEQALADADVVVEQRLVNQRLIPTPMEGRGAAASYEAASGEYTGWMTSQAPHVMRLLMTAFVFGIPETKMRCISPQVGGGFGTKIFLYPEYVLMAALAEKVGRPVKWMETRSENYTATTHGRDHVTYVRVGAKRDGTGVNELVHPVY
;
A
#
# COMPACT_ATOMS: atom_id res chain seq x y z
N GLN A 1 -7.86 -12.50 -16.03
CA GLN A 1 -7.13 -12.61 -17.32
C GLN A 1 -5.64 -12.91 -17.09
N ALA A 2 -4.94 -12.18 -16.22
CA ALA A 2 -3.51 -12.40 -15.95
C ALA A 2 -3.20 -13.76 -15.29
N THR A 3 -4.18 -14.39 -14.65
CA THR A 3 -4.05 -15.68 -13.97
C THR A 3 -4.54 -16.87 -14.80
N GLN A 4 -5.01 -16.62 -16.03
CA GLN A 4 -5.47 -17.67 -16.92
C GLN A 4 -4.29 -18.43 -17.55
N GLU A 5 -4.50 -19.68 -17.87
CA GLU A 5 -3.52 -20.49 -18.60
C GLU A 5 -3.15 -19.83 -19.94
N GLY A 6 -1.85 -19.74 -20.23
CA GLY A 6 -1.34 -19.06 -21.41
C GLY A 6 -1.24 -17.53 -21.30
N ALA A 7 -1.59 -16.93 -20.16
CA ALA A 7 -1.36 -15.50 -19.96
C ALA A 7 0.16 -15.18 -19.92
N PRO A 8 0.58 -14.04 -20.50
CA PRO A 8 1.97 -13.62 -20.41
C PRO A 8 2.42 -13.48 -18.96
N GLN A 9 3.56 -14.08 -18.64
CA GLN A 9 4.13 -14.03 -17.30
C GLN A 9 4.81 -12.69 -17.05
N ILE A 10 4.47 -12.03 -15.94
CA ILE A 10 5.00 -10.69 -15.60
C ILE A 10 6.44 -10.78 -15.10
N HIS A 11 6.76 -11.85 -14.36
CA HIS A 11 8.10 -12.08 -13.80
C HIS A 11 8.60 -13.44 -14.24
N GLU A 12 9.68 -13.48 -15.01
CA GLU A 12 10.27 -14.72 -15.57
C GLU A 12 10.66 -15.75 -14.49
N ASN A 13 11.03 -15.27 -13.28
CA ASN A 13 11.46 -16.10 -12.15
C ASN A 13 10.29 -16.59 -11.27
N ALA A 14 9.06 -16.18 -11.54
CA ALA A 14 7.89 -16.61 -10.78
C ALA A 14 7.21 -17.81 -11.46
N ALA A 15 6.64 -18.72 -10.69
CA ALA A 15 5.95 -19.87 -11.23
C ALA A 15 4.63 -19.51 -11.94
N SER A 16 4.03 -18.38 -11.55
CA SER A 16 2.77 -17.88 -12.12
C SER A 16 2.63 -16.38 -11.84
N ASN A 17 1.57 -15.76 -12.34
CA ASN A 17 1.20 -14.39 -12.02
C ASN A 17 0.42 -14.27 -10.67
N ILE A 18 0.31 -15.33 -9.91
CA ILE A 18 -0.31 -15.32 -8.58
C ILE A 18 0.76 -14.98 -7.55
N VAL A 19 0.61 -13.83 -6.92
CA VAL A 19 1.56 -13.35 -5.88
C VAL A 19 1.28 -14.01 -4.54
N MET A 20 0.00 -14.19 -4.22
CA MET A 20 -0.43 -14.79 -2.96
C MET A 20 -1.77 -15.48 -3.16
N ASP A 21 -1.88 -16.68 -2.63
CA ASP A 21 -3.13 -17.40 -2.46
C ASP A 21 -3.35 -17.62 -0.96
N TRP A 22 -4.43 -17.07 -0.44
CA TRP A 22 -4.70 -17.09 0.99
C TRP A 22 -6.17 -17.25 1.29
N SER A 23 -6.47 -18.03 2.30
CA SER A 23 -7.84 -18.24 2.80
C SER A 23 -7.88 -18.13 4.32
N CYS A 24 -9.02 -17.69 4.85
CA CYS A 24 -9.29 -17.70 6.29
C CYS A 24 -10.77 -18.00 6.55
N GLY A 25 -11.07 -18.35 7.80
CA GLY A 25 -12.43 -18.73 8.22
C GLY A 25 -12.65 -20.24 8.18
N VAL A 26 -13.90 -20.64 8.37
CA VAL A 26 -14.31 -22.05 8.42
C VAL A 26 -15.26 -22.30 7.25
N ALA A 27 -14.70 -22.74 6.12
CA ALA A 27 -15.44 -22.92 4.86
C ALA A 27 -16.68 -23.82 5.01
N ASP A 28 -16.54 -24.99 5.63
CA ASP A 28 -17.63 -25.95 5.79
C ASP A 28 -18.80 -25.36 6.60
N ALA A 29 -18.50 -24.63 7.69
CA ALA A 29 -19.51 -23.98 8.51
C ALA A 29 -20.21 -22.86 7.75
N THR A 30 -19.48 -22.11 6.91
CA THR A 30 -20.04 -21.07 6.07
C THR A 30 -20.96 -21.65 4.99
N GLU A 31 -20.53 -22.70 4.29
CA GLU A 31 -21.37 -23.35 3.29
C GLU A 31 -22.64 -23.95 3.91
N GLN A 32 -22.54 -24.57 5.09
CA GLN A 32 -23.71 -25.08 5.81
C GLN A 32 -24.66 -23.96 6.19
N ALA A 33 -24.13 -22.83 6.70
CA ALA A 33 -24.95 -21.70 7.08
C ALA A 33 -25.64 -21.03 5.87
N LEU A 34 -24.97 -20.97 4.72
CA LEU A 34 -25.56 -20.52 3.46
C LEU A 34 -26.64 -21.46 2.97
N ALA A 35 -26.45 -22.79 3.11
CA ALA A 35 -27.48 -23.78 2.75
C ALA A 35 -28.73 -23.67 3.64
N ASP A 36 -28.55 -23.32 4.90
CA ASP A 36 -29.63 -23.14 5.88
C ASP A 36 -30.30 -21.75 5.81
N ALA A 37 -29.77 -20.81 5.00
CA ALA A 37 -30.30 -19.45 4.88
C ALA A 37 -31.63 -19.44 4.13
N ASP A 38 -32.57 -18.56 4.53
CA ASP A 38 -33.83 -18.37 3.83
C ASP A 38 -33.67 -17.52 2.54
N VAL A 39 -32.65 -16.69 2.50
CA VAL A 39 -32.28 -15.85 1.36
C VAL A 39 -30.80 -15.88 1.17
N VAL A 40 -30.35 -16.16 -0.04
CA VAL A 40 -28.93 -16.07 -0.43
C VAL A 40 -28.83 -15.10 -1.60
N VAL A 41 -27.90 -14.14 -1.49
CA VAL A 41 -27.58 -13.21 -2.56
C VAL A 41 -26.14 -13.46 -2.99
N GLU A 42 -25.93 -13.59 -4.28
CA GLU A 42 -24.61 -13.75 -4.89
C GLU A 42 -24.33 -12.58 -5.84
N GLN A 43 -23.16 -12.00 -5.73
CA GLN A 43 -22.80 -10.88 -6.60
C GLN A 43 -21.29 -10.87 -6.90
N ARG A 44 -20.98 -10.56 -8.15
CA ARG A 44 -19.64 -10.21 -8.59
C ARG A 44 -19.50 -8.69 -8.59
N LEU A 45 -18.57 -8.18 -7.80
CA LEU A 45 -18.26 -6.76 -7.68
C LEU A 45 -16.92 -6.47 -8.36
N VAL A 46 -16.88 -5.42 -9.16
CA VAL A 46 -15.65 -4.91 -9.75
C VAL A 46 -15.36 -3.53 -9.17
N ASN A 47 -14.28 -3.43 -8.43
CA ASN A 47 -13.78 -2.18 -7.90
C ASN A 47 -12.56 -1.80 -8.75
N GLN A 48 -12.77 -0.97 -9.76
CA GLN A 48 -11.76 -0.64 -10.76
C GLN A 48 -10.55 0.06 -10.12
N ARG A 49 -9.40 -0.09 -10.78
CA ARG A 49 -8.16 0.59 -10.40
C ARG A 49 -8.32 2.11 -10.46
N LEU A 50 -7.83 2.78 -9.44
CA LEU A 50 -7.86 4.24 -9.32
C LEU A 50 -6.47 4.79 -9.03
N ILE A 51 -6.17 5.92 -9.63
CA ILE A 51 -5.06 6.78 -9.21
C ILE A 51 -5.58 7.68 -8.10
N PRO A 52 -5.12 7.53 -6.85
CA PRO A 52 -5.44 8.48 -5.80
C PRO A 52 -4.74 9.80 -6.12
N THR A 53 -5.48 10.81 -6.46
CA THR A 53 -4.98 12.09 -6.95
C THR A 53 -4.97 13.13 -5.83
N PRO A 54 -4.01 13.11 -4.88
CA PRO A 54 -3.93 14.17 -3.87
C PRO A 54 -3.60 15.51 -4.53
N MET A 55 -4.17 16.59 -4.02
CA MET A 55 -3.89 17.94 -4.51
C MET A 55 -2.40 18.29 -4.38
N GLU A 56 -1.79 17.92 -3.26
CA GLU A 56 -0.36 18.00 -3.05
C GLU A 56 0.34 16.75 -3.61
N GLY A 57 1.31 16.92 -4.51
CA GLY A 57 2.24 15.87 -4.93
C GLY A 57 3.14 15.41 -3.79
N ARG A 58 3.95 14.36 -4.02
CA ARG A 58 4.96 13.95 -3.05
C ARG A 58 6.12 14.94 -3.05
N GLY A 59 6.70 15.14 -1.88
CA GLY A 59 7.89 15.95 -1.73
C GLY A 59 8.70 15.50 -0.52
N ALA A 60 9.99 15.72 -0.59
CA ALA A 60 10.91 15.47 0.50
C ALA A 60 12.00 16.53 0.55
N ALA A 61 12.43 16.84 1.76
CA ALA A 61 13.67 17.55 2.03
C ALA A 61 14.43 16.78 3.11
N ALA A 62 15.74 16.77 3.04
CA ALA A 62 16.56 16.12 4.06
C ALA A 62 17.79 16.96 4.39
N SER A 63 18.25 16.85 5.61
CA SER A 63 19.55 17.34 6.07
C SER A 63 20.27 16.25 6.86
N TYR A 64 21.59 16.33 6.86
CA TYR A 64 22.48 15.47 7.62
C TYR A 64 23.44 16.33 8.45
N GLU A 65 23.55 16.02 9.73
CA GLU A 65 24.48 16.65 10.65
C GLU A 65 25.69 15.73 10.87
N ALA A 66 26.82 16.09 10.27
CA ALA A 66 28.02 15.25 10.29
C ALA A 66 28.60 15.05 11.69
N ALA A 67 28.46 16.04 12.58
CA ALA A 67 29.02 15.97 13.92
C ALA A 67 28.30 14.94 14.80
N SER A 68 26.98 14.82 14.67
CA SER A 68 26.17 13.87 15.42
C SER A 68 25.83 12.59 14.65
N GLY A 69 25.99 12.58 13.33
CA GLY A 69 25.57 11.50 12.45
C GLY A 69 24.04 11.39 12.35
N GLU A 70 23.32 12.50 12.49
CA GLU A 70 21.87 12.52 12.54
C GLU A 70 21.26 13.03 11.23
N TYR A 71 20.20 12.35 10.81
CA TYR A 71 19.38 12.75 9.67
C TYR A 71 18.10 13.42 10.14
N THR A 72 17.70 14.46 9.45
CA THR A 72 16.36 15.02 9.56
C THR A 72 15.72 15.02 8.17
N GLY A 73 14.60 14.31 8.02
CA GLY A 73 13.81 14.24 6.80
C GLY A 73 12.44 14.89 7.00
N TRP A 74 12.09 15.83 6.16
CA TRP A 74 10.73 16.35 6.00
C TRP A 74 10.12 15.73 4.76
N MET A 75 8.96 15.10 4.90
CA MET A 75 8.36 14.37 3.79
C MET A 75 6.84 14.40 3.85
N THR A 76 6.20 14.41 2.69
CA THR A 76 4.76 14.31 2.57
C THR A 76 4.32 12.86 2.77
N SER A 77 4.28 12.40 4.01
CA SER A 77 3.98 11.01 4.36
C SER A 77 2.78 10.92 5.30
N GLN A 78 1.97 9.88 5.13
CA GLN A 78 0.90 9.51 6.05
C GLN A 78 1.40 8.69 7.25
N ALA A 79 2.64 8.20 7.20
CA ALA A 79 3.19 7.26 8.17
C ALA A 79 4.66 7.57 8.53
N PRO A 80 4.97 8.73 9.16
CA PRO A 80 6.36 9.13 9.42
C PRO A 80 7.12 8.15 10.33
N HIS A 81 6.44 7.47 11.24
CA HIS A 81 7.08 6.44 12.08
C HIS A 81 7.50 5.21 11.29
N VAL A 82 6.65 4.77 10.34
CA VAL A 82 6.99 3.67 9.44
C VAL A 82 8.15 4.08 8.52
N MET A 83 8.14 5.30 7.99
CA MET A 83 9.25 5.83 7.18
C MET A 83 10.57 5.76 7.96
N ARG A 84 10.58 6.24 9.21
CA ARG A 84 11.76 6.18 10.07
C ARG A 84 12.24 4.75 10.25
N LEU A 85 11.35 3.84 10.65
CA LEU A 85 11.69 2.42 10.84
C LEU A 85 12.30 1.80 9.58
N LEU A 86 11.62 1.95 8.43
CA LEU A 86 12.07 1.34 7.18
C LEU A 86 13.42 1.92 6.70
N MET A 87 13.58 3.23 6.77
CA MET A 87 14.83 3.88 6.36
C MET A 87 15.99 3.48 7.27
N THR A 88 15.79 3.45 8.58
CA THR A 88 16.88 3.13 9.52
C THR A 88 17.23 1.66 9.52
N ALA A 89 16.24 0.75 9.63
CA ALA A 89 16.51 -0.67 9.79
C ALA A 89 16.90 -1.36 8.47
N PHE A 90 16.28 -0.98 7.36
CA PHE A 90 16.44 -1.74 6.10
C PHE A 90 17.27 -1.03 5.03
N VAL A 91 17.47 0.29 5.15
CA VAL A 91 18.22 1.05 4.15
C VAL A 91 19.58 1.51 4.68
N PHE A 92 19.59 2.27 5.77
CA PHE A 92 20.82 2.89 6.28
C PHE A 92 21.56 2.03 7.32
N GLY A 93 20.90 1.06 7.96
CA GLY A 93 21.50 0.22 8.99
C GLY A 93 21.92 1.01 10.24
N ILE A 94 21.17 2.05 10.61
CA ILE A 94 21.45 2.94 11.75
C ILE A 94 20.36 2.83 12.82
N PRO A 95 20.67 3.19 14.08
CA PRO A 95 19.65 3.27 15.13
C PRO A 95 18.56 4.29 14.77
N GLU A 96 17.29 4.00 15.11
CA GLU A 96 16.17 4.92 14.88
C GLU A 96 16.36 6.30 15.53
N THR A 97 17.14 6.37 16.63
CA THR A 97 17.49 7.62 17.30
C THR A 97 18.33 8.56 16.45
N LYS A 98 18.97 8.06 15.38
CA LYS A 98 19.77 8.84 14.45
C LYS A 98 18.96 9.40 13.27
N MET A 99 17.66 9.15 13.23
CA MET A 99 16.80 9.68 12.17
C MET A 99 15.51 10.28 12.72
N ARG A 100 15.25 11.51 12.32
CA ARG A 100 14.00 12.22 12.59
C ARG A 100 13.21 12.38 11.29
N CYS A 101 12.04 11.76 11.21
CA CYS A 101 11.09 11.92 10.11
C CYS A 101 9.96 12.86 10.55
N ILE A 102 9.78 13.94 9.82
CA ILE A 102 8.77 14.96 10.08
C ILE A 102 7.80 14.98 8.92
N SER A 103 6.53 14.74 9.24
CA SER A 103 5.44 14.94 8.29
C SER A 103 4.71 16.23 8.67
N PRO A 104 4.86 17.31 7.88
CA PRO A 104 4.12 18.55 8.12
C PRO A 104 2.64 18.37 7.76
N GLN A 105 1.91 19.45 7.53
CA GLN A 105 0.56 19.35 6.97
C GLN A 105 0.62 18.73 5.58
N VAL A 106 -0.10 17.61 5.39
CA VAL A 106 -0.11 16.86 4.14
C VAL A 106 -1.39 17.15 3.39
N GLY A 107 -1.27 17.61 2.16
CA GLY A 107 -2.38 17.99 1.27
C GLY A 107 -3.06 16.80 0.58
N GLY A 108 -3.43 15.78 1.37
CA GLY A 108 -4.04 14.53 0.91
C GLY A 108 -3.00 13.45 0.65
N GLY A 109 -3.42 12.19 0.78
CA GLY A 109 -2.56 11.03 0.53
C GLY A 109 -3.34 9.85 -0.01
N PHE A 110 -4.52 9.55 0.55
CA PHE A 110 -5.44 8.49 0.09
C PHE A 110 -4.78 7.13 -0.07
N GLY A 111 -3.77 6.85 0.78
CA GLY A 111 -2.99 5.61 0.77
C GLY A 111 -1.69 5.68 -0.04
N THR A 112 -1.53 6.57 -1.02
CA THR A 112 -0.30 6.64 -1.83
C THR A 112 0.91 7.16 -1.06
N LYS A 113 0.72 7.91 0.01
CA LYS A 113 1.81 8.48 0.81
C LYS A 113 2.16 7.65 2.06
N ILE A 114 1.75 6.36 2.10
CA ILE A 114 2.12 5.41 3.16
C ILE A 114 3.46 4.74 2.85
N PHE A 115 3.76 4.47 1.58
CA PHE A 115 4.90 3.67 1.16
C PHE A 115 6.22 4.44 1.21
N LEU A 116 7.32 3.71 1.47
CA LEU A 116 8.66 4.26 1.35
C LEU A 116 9.08 4.28 -0.12
N TYR A 117 9.03 5.46 -0.70
CA TYR A 117 9.47 5.66 -2.08
C TYR A 117 10.99 5.91 -2.14
N PRO A 118 11.65 5.49 -3.24
CA PRO A 118 13.09 5.68 -3.42
C PRO A 118 13.54 7.14 -3.28
N GLU A 119 12.72 8.09 -3.68
CA GLU A 119 13.04 9.52 -3.62
C GLU A 119 13.25 10.01 -2.18
N TYR A 120 12.52 9.48 -1.21
CA TYR A 120 12.72 9.84 0.21
C TYR A 120 14.07 9.36 0.72
N VAL A 121 14.46 8.16 0.33
CA VAL A 121 15.79 7.59 0.64
C VAL A 121 16.90 8.39 -0.03
N LEU A 122 16.72 8.69 -1.33
CA LEU A 122 17.70 9.46 -2.10
C LEU A 122 17.93 10.86 -1.51
N MET A 123 16.91 11.54 -1.02
CA MET A 123 17.10 12.86 -0.39
C MET A 123 17.98 12.77 0.85
N ALA A 124 17.80 11.77 1.70
CA ALA A 124 18.63 11.57 2.90
C ALA A 124 20.08 11.22 2.52
N ALA A 125 20.28 10.27 1.61
CA ALA A 125 21.61 9.85 1.15
C ALA A 125 22.35 10.99 0.42
N LEU A 126 21.65 11.78 -0.38
CA LEU A 126 22.24 12.92 -1.06
C LEU A 126 22.61 14.04 -0.08
N ALA A 127 21.79 14.30 0.94
CA ALA A 127 22.09 15.31 1.95
C ALA A 127 23.39 15.00 2.68
N GLU A 128 23.64 13.73 3.03
CA GLU A 128 24.89 13.27 3.59
C GLU A 128 26.05 13.45 2.60
N LYS A 129 25.88 12.96 1.38
CA LYS A 129 26.95 12.96 0.36
C LYS A 129 27.40 14.36 -0.02
N VAL A 130 26.47 15.33 -0.13
CA VAL A 130 26.80 16.71 -0.53
C VAL A 130 27.09 17.62 0.65
N GLY A 131 26.83 17.18 1.90
CA GLY A 131 27.03 17.98 3.12
C GLY A 131 26.13 19.21 3.19
N ARG A 132 24.96 19.19 2.56
CA ARG A 132 23.99 20.29 2.51
C ARG A 132 22.56 19.73 2.46
N PRO A 133 21.57 20.50 2.92
CA PRO A 133 20.16 20.13 2.73
C PRO A 133 19.80 19.96 1.24
N VAL A 134 19.04 18.93 0.95
CA VAL A 134 18.56 18.57 -0.38
C VAL A 134 17.04 18.54 -0.36
N LYS A 135 16.41 18.99 -1.44
CA LYS A 135 14.95 18.99 -1.59
C LYS A 135 14.56 18.44 -2.97
N TRP A 136 13.49 17.69 -2.99
CA TRP A 136 12.83 17.19 -4.18
C TRP A 136 11.32 17.40 -4.10
N MET A 137 10.69 17.66 -5.23
CA MET A 137 9.23 17.71 -5.39
C MET A 137 8.88 17.01 -6.69
N GLU A 138 7.92 16.10 -6.65
CA GLU A 138 7.43 15.44 -7.87
C GLU A 138 6.55 16.37 -8.71
N THR A 139 6.59 16.16 -10.00
CA THR A 139 5.61 16.74 -10.92
C THR A 139 4.29 15.96 -10.88
N ARG A 140 3.20 16.51 -11.40
CA ARG A 140 1.92 15.80 -11.49
C ARG A 140 2.01 14.55 -12.38
N SER A 141 2.78 14.62 -13.45
CA SER A 141 3.00 13.47 -14.34
C SER A 141 3.74 12.33 -13.62
N GLU A 142 4.77 12.64 -12.84
CA GLU A 142 5.45 11.65 -12.00
C GLU A 142 4.51 11.05 -10.96
N ASN A 143 3.66 11.87 -10.33
CA ASN A 143 2.68 11.37 -9.37
C ASN A 143 1.76 10.30 -9.98
N TYR A 144 1.30 10.51 -11.19
CA TYR A 144 0.41 9.55 -11.86
C TYR A 144 1.09 8.26 -12.32
N THR A 145 2.38 8.31 -12.61
CA THR A 145 3.11 7.16 -13.14
C THR A 145 3.94 6.41 -12.11
N ALA A 146 4.42 7.10 -11.06
CA ALA A 146 5.37 6.56 -10.10
C ALA A 146 4.78 6.26 -8.72
N THR A 147 3.49 6.58 -8.49
CA THR A 147 2.85 6.25 -7.21
C THR A 147 2.05 4.96 -7.28
N THR A 148 1.83 4.35 -6.11
CA THR A 148 0.95 3.19 -5.99
C THR A 148 -0.50 3.59 -6.28
N HIS A 149 -1.18 2.75 -7.04
CA HIS A 149 -2.62 2.89 -7.29
C HIS A 149 -3.41 2.14 -6.22
N GLY A 150 -4.67 2.49 -6.08
CA GLY A 150 -5.60 1.83 -5.17
C GLY A 150 -6.64 0.99 -5.90
N ARG A 151 -7.36 0.19 -5.12
CA ARG A 151 -8.49 -0.63 -5.61
C ARG A 151 -8.01 -1.81 -6.47
N ASP A 152 -8.64 -2.00 -7.63
CA ASP A 152 -8.33 -3.05 -8.61
C ASP A 152 -8.71 -4.45 -8.13
N HIS A 153 -9.87 -4.56 -7.50
CA HIS A 153 -10.37 -5.82 -6.96
C HIS A 153 -11.56 -6.35 -7.75
N VAL A 154 -11.56 -7.64 -8.02
CA VAL A 154 -12.76 -8.37 -8.41
C VAL A 154 -13.15 -9.25 -7.23
N THR A 155 -14.33 -9.04 -6.69
CA THR A 155 -14.80 -9.74 -5.49
C THR A 155 -16.07 -10.53 -5.83
N TYR A 156 -16.07 -11.79 -5.47
CA TYR A 156 -17.27 -12.62 -5.53
C TYR A 156 -17.79 -12.75 -4.11
N VAL A 157 -19.04 -12.35 -3.89
CA VAL A 157 -19.68 -12.32 -2.57
C VAL A 157 -20.91 -13.20 -2.58
N ARG A 158 -21.06 -14.04 -1.57
CA ARG A 158 -22.27 -14.76 -1.25
C ARG A 158 -22.69 -14.40 0.17
N VAL A 159 -23.88 -13.90 0.36
CA VAL A 159 -24.41 -13.50 1.68
C VAL A 159 -25.73 -14.20 1.93
N GLY A 160 -25.81 -14.90 3.05
CA GLY A 160 -27.03 -15.59 3.49
C GLY A 160 -27.65 -14.94 4.71
N ALA A 161 -28.99 -14.83 4.74
CA ALA A 161 -29.73 -14.29 5.86
C ALA A 161 -31.02 -15.07 6.11
N LYS A 162 -31.49 -15.07 7.37
CA LYS A 162 -32.85 -15.48 7.71
C LYS A 162 -33.83 -14.35 7.41
N ARG A 163 -35.11 -14.68 7.15
CA ARG A 163 -36.15 -13.67 6.87
C ARG A 163 -36.44 -12.71 8.03
N ASP A 164 -36.14 -13.11 9.26
CA ASP A 164 -36.28 -12.28 10.46
C ASP A 164 -35.03 -11.37 10.68
N GLY A 165 -34.04 -11.44 9.79
CA GLY A 165 -32.81 -10.66 9.86
C GLY A 165 -31.73 -11.24 10.77
N THR A 166 -31.94 -12.42 11.35
CA THR A 166 -30.92 -13.09 12.15
C THR A 166 -29.96 -13.90 11.27
N GLY A 167 -28.73 -14.07 11.72
CA GLY A 167 -27.73 -14.96 11.12
C GLY A 167 -27.31 -14.54 9.71
N VAL A 168 -26.49 -13.51 9.62
CA VAL A 168 -25.79 -13.17 8.37
C VAL A 168 -24.51 -13.97 8.29
N ASN A 169 -24.34 -14.74 7.22
CA ASN A 169 -23.08 -15.41 6.89
C ASN A 169 -22.59 -14.89 5.55
N GLU A 170 -21.30 -14.62 5.46
CA GLU A 170 -20.66 -14.02 4.30
C GLU A 170 -19.50 -14.89 3.83
N LEU A 171 -19.48 -15.20 2.54
CA LEU A 171 -18.34 -15.80 1.86
C LEU A 171 -17.82 -14.80 0.82
N VAL A 172 -16.57 -14.39 0.97
CA VAL A 172 -15.92 -13.45 0.08
C VAL A 172 -14.71 -14.13 -0.56
N HIS A 173 -14.69 -14.14 -1.88
CA HIS A 173 -13.51 -14.57 -2.66
C HIS A 173 -12.97 -13.36 -3.42
N PRO A 174 -11.95 -12.65 -2.91
CA PRO A 174 -11.27 -11.62 -3.69
C PRO A 174 -10.39 -12.29 -4.76
N VAL A 175 -10.47 -11.78 -5.97
CA VAL A 175 -9.57 -12.12 -7.08
C VAL A 175 -8.90 -10.83 -7.53
N TYR A 176 -7.58 -10.80 -7.46
CA TYR A 176 -6.76 -9.65 -7.88
C TYR A 176 -6.28 -9.80 -9.31
#